data_797d72e4eed32ba01295b271a88d5f0b
#
_entry.id   797d72e4eed32ba01295b271a88d5f0b
#
_cell.length_a   1.000
_cell.length_b   1.000
_cell.length_c   1.000
_cell.angle_alpha   90.00
_cell.angle_beta   90.00
_cell.angle_gamma   90.00
#
_symmetry.space_group_name_H-M   'P 1'
#
loop_
_entity.id
_entity.type
_entity.pdbx_description
1 polymer ?
#
loop_
_entity_poly.entity_id
_entity_poly.type
_entity_poly.pdbx_seq_one_letter_code
_entity_poly.pdbx_strand_id
1 'polypeptide(L)'
;RALLRRTEAMARNARLESGQLNLGNLAVDPVAREVRLDSQPIELTPREFDLLYFFARHPGKVFSRLDLLNQVWGYQHDGYEHTVNTHINRLRAKVEADPANPQRILTVWGKGYKFAADEGGAA
;
A
#
# COMPACT_ATOMS: atom_id res chain seq x y z
N ARG A 1 20.04 -28.06 -8.39
CA ARG A 1 19.65 -27.67 -9.44
C ARG A 1 18.19 -27.56 -9.57
N ALA A 2 17.49 -28.52 -10.06
CA ALA A 2 16.04 -28.47 -10.10
C ALA A 2 15.49 -28.19 -8.71
N LEU A 3 16.14 -28.76 -7.71
CA LEU A 3 15.71 -28.57 -6.34
C LEU A 3 15.85 -27.12 -5.92
N LEU A 4 16.96 -26.48 -6.28
CA LEU A 4 17.14 -25.07 -5.95
C LEU A 4 16.12 -24.20 -6.62
N ARG A 5 15.84 -24.46 -7.88
CA ARG A 5 14.83 -23.69 -8.58
C ARG A 5 13.48 -23.86 -7.95
N ARG A 6 13.17 -25.08 -7.58
CA ARG A 6 11.90 -25.35 -6.93
C ARG A 6 11.81 -24.57 -5.63
N THR A 7 12.89 -24.49 -4.89
CA THR A 7 12.89 -23.73 -3.66
C THR A 7 12.62 -22.27 -3.90
N GLU A 8 13.24 -21.70 -4.93
CA GLU A 8 12.98 -20.31 -5.27
C GLU A 8 11.54 -20.08 -5.67
N ALA A 9 11.02 -21.01 -6.48
CA ALA A 9 9.64 -20.88 -6.91
C ALA A 9 8.69 -21.00 -5.72
N MET A 10 8.98 -21.89 -4.81
CA MET A 10 8.15 -22.06 -3.63
C MET A 10 8.20 -20.83 -2.74
N ALA A 11 9.37 -20.22 -2.61
CA ALA A 11 9.49 -19.01 -1.83
C ALA A 11 8.67 -17.89 -2.44
N ARG A 12 8.70 -17.77 -3.76
CA ARG A 12 7.91 -16.75 -4.44
C ARG A 12 6.43 -17.00 -4.26
N ASN A 13 6.00 -18.25 -4.38
CA ASN A 13 4.60 -18.59 -4.20
C ASN A 13 4.16 -18.33 -2.76
N ALA A 14 5.03 -18.64 -1.80
CA ALA A 14 4.69 -18.39 -0.42
C ALA A 14 4.46 -16.91 -0.16
N ARG A 15 5.28 -16.04 -0.78
CA ARG A 15 5.08 -14.61 -0.63
C ARG A 15 3.74 -14.18 -1.20
N LEU A 16 3.41 -14.69 -2.39
CA LEU A 16 2.12 -14.36 -3.00
C LEU A 16 0.98 -14.87 -2.15
N GLU A 17 1.14 -16.08 -1.61
CA GLU A 17 0.10 -16.66 -0.77
C GLU A 17 -0.08 -15.88 0.51
N SER A 18 1.01 -15.33 1.05
CA SER A 18 0.92 -14.52 2.26
C SER A 18 0.50 -13.10 1.97
N GLY A 19 0.32 -12.75 0.70
CA GLY A 19 -0.16 -11.43 0.35
C GLY A 19 0.92 -10.39 0.21
N GLN A 20 2.18 -10.80 0.20
CA GLN A 20 3.26 -9.82 0.02
C GLN A 20 3.17 -9.19 -1.36
N LEU A 21 3.31 -7.88 -1.39
CA LEU A 21 3.17 -7.11 -2.62
C LEU A 21 4.48 -6.39 -2.94
N ASN A 22 4.85 -6.42 -4.20
CA ASN A 22 6.01 -5.68 -4.68
C ASN A 22 5.54 -4.68 -5.72
N LEU A 23 5.74 -3.41 -5.43
CA LEU A 23 5.21 -2.32 -6.23
C LEU A 23 6.36 -1.39 -6.59
N GLY A 24 7.08 -1.77 -7.64
CA GLY A 24 8.30 -1.07 -7.98
C GLY A 24 9.34 -1.28 -6.90
N ASN A 25 9.82 -0.20 -6.32
CA ASN A 25 10.80 -0.28 -5.24
C ASN A 25 10.15 -0.37 -3.85
N LEU A 26 8.83 -0.51 -3.80
CA LEU A 26 8.09 -0.60 -2.55
C LEU A 26 7.63 -2.04 -2.34
N ALA A 27 7.95 -2.60 -1.18
CA ALA A 27 7.54 -3.96 -0.83
C ALA A 27 6.71 -3.91 0.45
N VAL A 28 5.56 -4.59 0.43
CA VAL A 28 4.64 -4.62 1.56
C VAL A 28 4.43 -6.07 1.96
N ASP A 29 4.75 -6.39 3.20
CA ASP A 29 4.60 -7.74 3.76
C ASP A 29 3.53 -7.71 4.84
N PRO A 30 2.33 -8.20 4.55
CA PRO A 30 1.24 -8.15 5.53
C PRO A 30 1.43 -9.12 6.69
N VAL A 31 2.17 -10.19 6.49
CA VAL A 31 2.39 -11.16 7.56
C VAL A 31 3.32 -10.58 8.61
N ALA A 32 4.44 -10.02 8.18
CA ALA A 32 5.38 -9.38 9.08
C ALA A 32 4.96 -7.95 9.42
N ARG A 33 4.00 -7.40 8.69
CA ARG A 33 3.56 -6.01 8.79
C ARG A 33 4.74 -5.06 8.61
N GLU A 34 5.52 -5.34 7.57
CA GLU A 34 6.70 -4.56 7.23
C GLU A 34 6.56 -3.95 5.87
N VAL A 35 7.16 -2.78 5.72
CA VAL A 35 7.22 -2.09 4.43
C VAL A 35 8.67 -1.70 4.20
N ARG A 36 9.13 -1.95 2.97
CA ARG A 36 10.48 -1.58 2.57
C ARG A 36 10.42 -0.70 1.33
N LEU A 37 11.27 0.30 1.32
CA LEU A 37 11.41 1.19 0.18
C LEU A 37 12.87 1.13 -0.23
N ASP A 38 13.14 0.69 -1.47
CA ASP A 38 14.51 0.48 -1.94
C ASP A 38 15.26 -0.46 -1.00
N SER A 39 14.57 -1.50 -0.55
CA SER A 39 15.13 -2.52 0.35
C SER A 39 15.42 -2.02 1.76
N GLN A 40 15.03 -0.77 2.07
CA GLN A 40 15.21 -0.21 3.40
C GLN A 40 13.88 -0.23 4.13
N PRO A 41 13.85 -0.75 5.36
CA PRO A 41 12.60 -0.76 6.11
C PRO A 41 12.18 0.66 6.46
N ILE A 42 10.88 0.90 6.39
CA ILE A 42 10.31 2.16 6.84
C ILE A 42 9.27 1.86 7.90
N GLU A 43 9.17 2.77 8.87
CA GLU A 43 8.26 2.58 9.98
C GLU A 43 6.92 3.23 9.69
N LEU A 44 5.87 2.46 9.81
CA LEU A 44 4.51 2.95 9.69
C LEU A 44 3.77 2.64 10.96
N THR A 45 2.86 3.52 11.34
CA THR A 45 1.93 3.18 12.41
C THR A 45 1.02 2.05 11.91
N PRO A 46 0.38 1.32 12.83
CA PRO A 46 -0.52 0.25 12.39
C PRO A 46 -1.58 0.72 11.41
N ARG A 47 -2.14 1.90 11.62
CA ARG A 47 -3.17 2.40 10.74
C ARG A 47 -2.62 2.83 9.39
N GLU A 48 -1.41 3.40 9.39
CA GLU A 48 -0.75 3.74 8.14
C GLU A 48 -0.46 2.49 7.33
N PHE A 49 -0.03 1.43 8.00
CA PHE A 49 0.20 0.17 7.31
C PHE A 49 -1.10 -0.37 6.73
N ASP A 50 -2.17 -0.39 7.51
CA ASP A 50 -3.45 -0.90 7.05
C ASP A 50 -3.92 -0.13 5.81
N LEU A 51 -3.75 1.18 5.83
CA LEU A 51 -4.16 2.02 4.72
C LEU A 51 -3.34 1.74 3.47
N LEU A 52 -2.02 1.65 3.62
CA LEU A 52 -1.15 1.36 2.49
C LEU A 52 -1.45 0.00 1.91
N TYR A 53 -1.59 -1.00 2.77
CA TYR A 53 -1.86 -2.36 2.32
C TYR A 53 -3.20 -2.44 1.58
N PHE A 54 -4.19 -1.74 2.09
CA PHE A 54 -5.49 -1.72 1.43
C PHE A 54 -5.37 -1.14 0.01
N PHE A 55 -4.68 -0.01 -0.12
CA PHE A 55 -4.46 0.59 -1.43
C PHE A 55 -3.67 -0.34 -2.34
N ALA A 56 -2.63 -0.95 -1.81
CA ALA A 56 -1.74 -1.77 -2.62
C ALA A 56 -2.44 -3.01 -3.17
N ARG A 57 -3.46 -3.49 -2.47
CA ARG A 57 -4.25 -4.62 -2.95
C ARG A 57 -5.24 -4.24 -4.05
N HIS A 58 -5.49 -2.94 -4.20
CA HIS A 58 -6.50 -2.47 -5.16
C HIS A 58 -5.93 -1.35 -6.02
N PRO A 59 -4.83 -1.60 -6.73
CA PRO A 59 -4.22 -0.53 -7.51
C PRO A 59 -5.16 -0.04 -8.60
N GLY A 60 -5.18 1.26 -8.81
CA GLY A 60 -6.00 1.86 -9.83
C GLY A 60 -7.45 2.10 -9.46
N LYS A 61 -7.88 1.60 -8.32
CA LYS A 61 -9.27 1.77 -7.90
C LYS A 61 -9.41 3.00 -7.02
N VAL A 62 -10.42 3.82 -7.30
CA VAL A 62 -10.68 5.04 -6.53
C VAL A 62 -11.54 4.71 -5.33
N PHE A 63 -11.14 5.21 -4.17
CA PHE A 63 -11.91 5.06 -2.94
C PHE A 63 -12.19 6.44 -2.38
N SER A 64 -13.43 6.67 -1.97
CA SER A 64 -13.78 7.91 -1.29
C SER A 64 -13.19 7.86 0.12
N ARG A 65 -13.15 9.03 0.78
CA ARG A 65 -12.70 9.07 2.17
C ARG A 65 -13.59 8.21 3.06
N LEU A 66 -14.89 8.24 2.81
CA LEU A 66 -15.80 7.40 3.59
C LEU A 66 -15.55 5.93 3.35
N ASP A 67 -15.29 5.54 2.09
CA ASP A 67 -14.93 4.15 1.78
C ASP A 67 -13.71 3.73 2.58
N LEU A 68 -12.70 4.58 2.63
CA LEU A 68 -11.47 4.26 3.34
C LEU A 68 -11.72 4.16 4.85
N LEU A 69 -12.53 5.05 5.41
CA LEU A 69 -12.89 4.94 6.81
C LEU A 69 -13.55 3.60 7.10
N ASN A 70 -14.51 3.22 6.27
CA ASN A 70 -15.25 1.98 6.50
C ASN A 70 -14.37 0.75 6.31
N GLN A 71 -13.52 0.75 5.29
CA GLN A 71 -12.74 -0.44 4.93
C GLN A 71 -11.47 -0.58 5.76
N VAL A 72 -10.86 0.53 6.16
CA VAL A 72 -9.59 0.49 6.87
C VAL A 72 -9.81 0.67 8.37
N TRP A 73 -10.65 1.61 8.77
CA TRP A 73 -10.96 1.84 10.18
C TRP A 73 -12.08 0.95 10.69
N GLY A 74 -12.94 0.47 9.79
CA GLY A 74 -14.06 -0.37 10.17
C GLY A 74 -15.35 0.44 10.25
N TYR A 75 -16.48 -0.26 10.17
CA TYR A 75 -17.77 0.43 10.13
C TYR A 75 -18.17 1.06 11.46
N GLN A 76 -17.51 0.70 12.54
CA GLN A 76 -17.81 1.28 13.84
C GLN A 76 -16.75 2.30 14.24
N HIS A 77 -16.23 3.03 13.26
CA HIS A 77 -15.22 4.03 13.54
C HIS A 77 -15.83 5.28 14.15
N ASP A 78 -15.01 5.96 14.95
CA ASP A 78 -15.37 7.26 15.51
C ASP A 78 -14.67 8.39 14.76
N GLY A 79 -14.03 8.08 13.65
CA GLY A 79 -13.25 9.06 12.93
C GLY A 79 -14.08 9.90 11.97
N TYR A 80 -13.47 10.96 11.53
CA TYR A 80 -14.05 11.83 10.53
C TYR A 80 -13.26 11.68 9.25
N GLU A 81 -13.85 12.13 8.15
CA GLU A 81 -13.18 11.97 6.86
C GLU A 81 -11.82 12.65 6.81
N HIS A 82 -11.64 13.75 7.55
CA HIS A 82 -10.35 14.41 7.56
C HIS A 82 -9.27 13.56 8.23
N THR A 83 -9.66 12.56 9.03
CA THR A 83 -8.69 11.62 9.60
C THR A 83 -7.98 10.87 8.49
N VAL A 84 -8.72 10.51 7.43
CA VAL A 84 -8.12 9.86 6.26
C VAL A 84 -7.08 10.77 5.65
N ASN A 85 -7.42 12.04 5.46
CA ASN A 85 -6.49 13.00 4.85
C ASN A 85 -5.18 13.08 5.63
N THR A 86 -5.29 13.13 6.96
CA THR A 86 -4.11 13.19 7.81
C THR A 86 -3.23 11.96 7.60
N HIS A 87 -3.84 10.79 7.58
CA HIS A 87 -3.08 9.55 7.40
C HIS A 87 -2.50 9.45 5.99
N ILE A 88 -3.24 9.91 4.99
CA ILE A 88 -2.72 9.95 3.63
C ILE A 88 -1.48 10.82 3.56
N ASN A 89 -1.51 12.00 4.17
CA ASN A 89 -0.38 12.90 4.12
C ASN A 89 0.83 12.32 4.85
N ARG A 90 0.61 11.69 5.99
CA ARG A 90 1.69 11.05 6.73
C ARG A 90 2.29 9.90 5.93
N LEU A 91 1.44 9.12 5.29
CA LEU A 91 1.89 8.00 4.48
C LEU A 91 2.70 8.51 3.29
N ARG A 92 2.23 9.56 2.64
CA ARG A 92 2.95 10.15 1.52
C ARG A 92 4.34 10.61 1.95
N ALA A 93 4.45 11.19 3.15
CA ALA A 93 5.74 11.64 3.64
C ALA A 93 6.73 10.49 3.78
N LYS A 94 6.22 9.27 3.93
CA LYS A 94 7.07 8.10 4.15
C LYS A 94 7.34 7.30 2.90
N VAL A 95 6.39 7.24 1.96
CA VAL A 95 6.51 6.35 0.80
C VAL A 95 6.70 7.08 -0.52
N GLU A 96 6.49 8.39 -0.58
CA GLU A 96 6.67 9.15 -1.81
C GLU A 96 8.06 9.76 -1.83
N ALA A 97 8.68 9.75 -3.00
CA ALA A 97 9.96 10.44 -3.16
C ALA A 97 9.78 11.94 -2.94
N ASP A 98 8.66 12.48 -3.41
CA ASP A 98 8.31 13.89 -3.22
C ASP A 98 6.86 13.95 -2.81
N PRO A 99 6.57 14.12 -1.51
CA PRO A 99 5.18 14.15 -1.06
C PRO A 99 4.33 15.23 -1.71
N ALA A 100 4.95 16.31 -2.17
CA ALA A 100 4.20 17.37 -2.84
C ALA A 100 3.77 16.96 -4.24
N ASN A 101 4.46 15.99 -4.83
CA ASN A 101 4.12 15.45 -6.15
C ASN A 101 4.02 13.93 -6.05
N PRO A 102 2.97 13.44 -5.38
CA PRO A 102 2.87 12.00 -5.15
C PRO A 102 2.69 11.21 -6.45
N GLN A 103 3.37 10.08 -6.51
CA GLN A 103 3.31 9.20 -7.67
C GLN A 103 2.63 7.88 -7.33
N ARG A 104 2.48 7.57 -6.05
CA ARG A 104 1.87 6.33 -5.60
C ARG A 104 0.45 6.51 -5.10
N ILE A 105 0.26 7.41 -4.16
CA ILE A 105 -1.06 7.67 -3.57
C ILE A 105 -1.55 8.96 -4.18
N LEU A 106 -2.51 8.83 -5.09
CA LEU A 106 -2.96 9.94 -5.92
C LEU A 106 -4.29 10.47 -5.43
N THR A 107 -4.46 11.78 -5.52
CA THR A 107 -5.74 12.42 -5.23
C THR A 107 -6.56 12.41 -6.50
N VAL A 108 -7.82 11.96 -6.39
CA VAL A 108 -8.77 12.04 -7.48
C VAL A 108 -9.78 13.10 -7.05
N TRP A 109 -9.65 14.29 -7.65
CA TRP A 109 -10.41 15.44 -7.21
C TRP A 109 -11.90 15.19 -7.29
N GLY A 110 -12.59 15.49 -6.20
CA GLY A 110 -14.02 15.31 -6.11
C GLY A 110 -14.45 13.87 -5.86
N LYS A 111 -13.51 12.92 -5.78
CA LYS A 111 -13.87 11.52 -5.61
C LYS A 111 -13.14 10.84 -4.46
N GLY A 112 -11.87 11.12 -4.26
CA GLY A 112 -11.12 10.51 -3.17
C GLY A 112 -9.68 10.25 -3.54
N TYR A 113 -9.22 9.04 -3.28
CA TYR A 113 -7.82 8.67 -3.49
C TYR A 113 -7.72 7.34 -4.20
N LYS A 114 -6.59 7.12 -4.86
CA LYS A 114 -6.30 5.81 -5.45
C LYS A 114 -4.81 5.56 -5.38
N PHE A 115 -4.45 4.28 -5.39
CA PHE A 115 -3.06 3.89 -5.52
C PHE A 115 -2.76 3.76 -7.01
N ALA A 116 -1.64 4.32 -7.45
CA ALA A 116 -1.31 4.28 -8.87
C ALA A 116 -1.20 2.83 -9.34
N ALA A 117 -1.84 2.51 -10.45
CA ALA A 117 -1.66 1.22 -11.05
C ALA A 117 -0.22 1.11 -11.52
N ASP A 118 0.34 -0.10 -11.45
CA ASP A 118 1.74 -0.30 -11.79
C ASP A 118 1.90 -0.36 -13.30
N GLU A 119 1.69 0.76 -13.92
CA GLU A 119 1.79 0.86 -15.37
C GLU A 119 3.21 0.64 -15.81
N GLY A 120 4.13 1.23 -15.07
CA GLY A 120 5.53 1.09 -15.40
C GLY A 120 5.96 -0.36 -15.33
N GLY A 121 5.44 -1.07 -14.32
CA GLY A 121 5.75 -2.47 -14.21
C GLY A 121 5.19 -3.27 -15.36
N ALA A 122 4.02 -2.87 -15.84
CA ALA A 122 3.41 -3.56 -16.96
C ALA A 122 4.17 -3.30 -18.25
N ALA A 123 4.77 -2.17 -18.34
CA ALA A 123 5.55 -1.85 -19.54
C ALA A 123 6.89 -2.61 -19.54
#